data_2754cdb58e7b46c2ee20b59910af581d
#
_entry.id   2754cdb58e7b46c2ee20b59910af581d
#
_cell.length_a   1.000
_cell.length_b   1.000
_cell.length_c   1.000
_cell.angle_alpha   90.00
_cell.angle_beta   90.00
_cell.angle_gamma   90.00
#
_symmetry.space_group_name_H-M   'P 1'
#
loop_
_entity.id
_entity.type
_entity.pdbx_description
1 polymer ?
#
loop_
_entity_poly.entity_id
_entity_poly.type
_entity_poly.pdbx_seq_one_letter_code
_entity_poly.pdbx_strand_id
1 'polypeptide(L)'
;MKFYYTMLWRIIFCLILKMLKTVDIAHAGQSSSEAIVLLEVAISSAKEEGAIAVKIIHGLGSGSIADKVRLWASEQEGRFRAVIPGEDYSAFNRDAVSMRSELSNKKDRDFNNRNPGITIFWL
;
A
#
# COMPACT_ATOMS: atom_id res chain seq x y z
N MET A 1 -16.77 16.60 18.83
CA MET A 1 -16.53 17.69 17.87
C MET A 1 -15.10 17.74 17.37
N LYS A 2 -14.09 17.80 18.26
CA LYS A 2 -12.68 17.80 17.85
C LYS A 2 -12.28 16.58 17.03
N PHE A 3 -12.82 15.41 17.35
CA PHE A 3 -12.56 14.14 16.67
C PHE A 3 -13.01 14.18 15.20
N TYR A 4 -14.19 14.77 14.96
CA TYR A 4 -14.76 14.90 13.62
C TYR A 4 -13.90 15.79 12.72
N TYR A 5 -13.43 16.93 13.24
CA TYR A 5 -12.57 17.84 12.50
C TYR A 5 -11.22 17.20 12.14
N THR A 6 -10.66 16.41 13.05
CA THR A 6 -9.39 15.70 12.81
C THR A 6 -9.51 14.72 11.65
N MET A 7 -10.61 13.95 11.57
CA MET A 7 -10.85 13.04 10.46
C MET A 7 -11.02 13.77 9.14
N LEU A 8 -11.78 14.85 9.14
CA LEU A 8 -12.02 15.67 7.94
C LEU A 8 -10.70 16.25 7.41
N TRP A 9 -9.84 16.75 8.28
CA TRP A 9 -8.53 17.28 7.90
C TRP A 9 -7.64 16.19 7.26
N ARG A 10 -7.66 14.99 7.79
CA ARG A 10 -6.88 13.88 7.25
C ARG A 10 -7.33 13.53 5.84
N ILE A 11 -8.63 13.47 5.61
CA ILE A 11 -9.20 13.20 4.28
C ILE A 11 -8.81 14.33 3.30
N ILE A 12 -8.99 15.58 3.70
CA ILE A 12 -8.64 16.74 2.87
C ILE A 12 -7.15 16.75 2.55
N PHE A 13 -6.29 16.45 3.54
CA PHE A 13 -4.84 16.41 3.40
C PHE A 13 -4.43 15.36 2.36
N CYS A 14 -4.98 14.15 2.43
CA CYS A 14 -4.67 13.09 1.48
C CYS A 14 -5.16 13.41 0.06
N LEU A 15 -6.36 14.02 -0.07
CA LEU A 15 -6.90 14.42 -1.36
C LEU A 15 -6.10 15.53 -2.02
N ILE A 16 -5.69 16.54 -1.24
CA ILE A 16 -4.92 17.68 -1.75
C ILE A 16 -3.49 17.24 -2.09
N LEU A 17 -2.84 16.49 -1.19
CA LEU A 17 -1.46 16.08 -1.36
C LEU A 17 -1.29 14.81 -2.17
N LYS A 18 -2.40 14.11 -2.49
CA LYS A 18 -2.38 12.88 -3.31
C LYS A 18 -1.26 11.96 -2.85
N MET A 19 -1.45 11.39 -1.67
CA MET A 19 -0.40 10.65 -0.97
C MET A 19 -0.45 9.15 -1.23
N LEU A 20 0.74 8.55 -1.22
CA LEU A 20 0.93 7.12 -1.00
C LEU A 20 1.10 6.92 0.50
N LYS A 21 0.25 6.09 1.11
CA LYS A 21 0.33 5.77 2.53
C LYS A 21 1.16 4.50 2.73
N THR A 22 2.07 4.51 3.70
CA THR A 22 2.90 3.35 4.03
C THR A 22 2.43 2.72 5.32
N VAL A 23 2.20 1.40 5.31
CA VAL A 23 1.77 0.65 6.49
C VAL A 23 2.61 -0.62 6.63
N ASP A 24 3.16 -0.83 7.80
CA ASP A 24 3.95 -2.02 8.13
C ASP A 24 3.05 -3.05 8.82
N ILE A 25 2.91 -4.23 8.23
CA ILE A 25 2.16 -5.36 8.79
C ILE A 25 3.08 -6.51 9.19
N ALA A 26 4.40 -6.30 9.11
CA ALA A 26 5.40 -7.32 9.40
C ALA A 26 5.72 -7.34 10.90
N HIS A 27 4.94 -8.07 11.68
CA HIS A 27 5.15 -8.21 13.12
C HIS A 27 5.66 -9.61 13.48
N ALA A 28 6.67 -9.67 14.35
CA ALA A 28 7.24 -10.92 14.81
C ALA A 28 6.18 -11.81 15.50
N GLY A 29 6.19 -13.09 15.20
CA GLY A 29 5.25 -14.06 15.78
C GLY A 29 3.84 -14.01 15.22
N GLN A 30 3.60 -13.19 14.23
CA GLN A 30 2.29 -13.02 13.60
C GLN A 30 1.99 -14.16 12.62
N SER A 31 0.76 -14.67 12.65
CA SER A 31 0.31 -15.66 11.66
C SER A 31 -0.03 -14.97 10.34
N SER A 32 -0.09 -15.77 9.26
CA SER A 32 -0.50 -15.28 7.94
C SER A 32 -1.93 -14.72 7.97
N SER A 33 -2.82 -15.35 8.74
CA SER A 33 -4.21 -14.90 8.87
C SER A 33 -4.31 -13.52 9.52
N GLU A 34 -3.52 -13.29 10.58
CA GLU A 34 -3.47 -11.99 11.25
C GLU A 34 -2.92 -10.92 10.32
N ALA A 35 -1.89 -11.25 9.55
CA ALA A 35 -1.32 -10.33 8.57
C ALA A 35 -2.35 -9.88 7.52
N ILE A 36 -3.18 -10.79 7.04
CA ILE A 36 -4.23 -10.48 6.07
C ILE A 36 -5.31 -9.58 6.68
N VAL A 37 -5.67 -9.79 7.95
CA VAL A 37 -6.60 -8.88 8.64
C VAL A 37 -6.03 -7.47 8.72
N LEU A 38 -4.76 -7.33 9.10
CA LEU A 38 -4.09 -6.03 9.15
C LEU A 38 -4.00 -5.37 7.78
N LEU A 39 -3.75 -6.17 6.74
CA LEU A 39 -3.73 -5.71 5.35
C LEU A 39 -5.09 -5.11 4.96
N GLU A 40 -6.17 -5.82 5.23
CA GLU A 40 -7.52 -5.35 4.92
C GLU A 40 -7.83 -4.05 5.66
N VAL A 41 -7.51 -3.96 6.93
CA VAL A 41 -7.71 -2.75 7.73
C VAL A 41 -6.89 -1.59 7.16
N ALA A 42 -5.62 -1.83 6.82
CA ALA A 42 -4.74 -0.80 6.26
C ALA A 42 -5.29 -0.23 4.95
N ILE A 43 -5.74 -1.09 4.05
CA ILE A 43 -6.29 -0.68 2.76
C ILE A 43 -7.59 0.08 2.93
N SER A 44 -8.50 -0.43 3.75
CA SER A 44 -9.78 0.22 3.99
C SER A 44 -9.60 1.60 4.63
N SER A 45 -8.71 1.72 5.60
CA SER A 45 -8.41 3.00 6.26
C SER A 45 -7.78 4.00 5.29
N ALA A 46 -6.84 3.55 4.47
CA ALA A 46 -6.20 4.41 3.48
C ALA A 46 -7.20 4.93 2.46
N LYS A 47 -8.11 4.08 2.01
CA LYS A 47 -9.17 4.47 1.07
C LYS A 47 -10.10 5.51 1.69
N GLU A 48 -10.51 5.33 2.94
CA GLU A 48 -11.32 6.30 3.67
C GLU A 48 -10.61 7.65 3.83
N GLU A 49 -9.30 7.63 4.02
CA GLU A 49 -8.49 8.84 4.14
C GLU A 49 -8.24 9.53 2.79
N GLY A 50 -8.64 8.92 1.68
CA GLY A 50 -8.44 9.48 0.35
C GLY A 50 -7.05 9.29 -0.22
N ALA A 51 -6.26 8.35 0.30
CA ALA A 51 -4.96 8.04 -0.26
C ALA A 51 -5.08 7.48 -1.68
N ILE A 52 -4.12 7.80 -2.53
CA ILE A 52 -4.07 7.28 -3.91
C ILE A 52 -3.63 5.82 -3.91
N ALA A 53 -2.63 5.50 -3.09
CA ALA A 53 -2.03 4.19 -3.04
C ALA A 53 -1.58 3.84 -1.63
N VAL A 54 -1.37 2.55 -1.39
CA VAL A 54 -0.86 2.04 -0.11
C VAL A 54 0.34 1.16 -0.38
N LYS A 55 1.44 1.48 0.28
CA LYS A 55 2.62 0.61 0.31
C LYS A 55 2.53 -0.25 1.56
N ILE A 56 2.41 -1.54 1.38
CA ILE A 56 2.36 -2.51 2.48
C ILE A 56 3.76 -3.10 2.66
N ILE A 57 4.31 -2.95 3.85
CA ILE A 57 5.57 -3.58 4.23
C ILE A 57 5.22 -4.88 4.94
N HIS A 58 5.49 -6.00 4.29
CA HIS A 58 5.24 -7.34 4.83
C HIS A 58 6.52 -8.09 5.16
N GLY A 59 7.66 -7.49 4.80
CA GLY A 59 8.97 -8.07 5.07
C GLY A 59 9.29 -9.24 4.15
N LEU A 60 10.51 -9.73 4.29
CA LEU A 60 11.01 -10.89 3.54
C LEU A 60 10.74 -12.18 4.28
N GLY A 61 11.19 -12.29 5.54
CA GLY A 61 11.01 -13.46 6.37
C GLY A 61 11.28 -14.76 5.61
N SER A 62 10.38 -15.74 5.76
CA SER A 62 10.38 -16.98 4.96
C SER A 62 9.73 -16.80 3.58
N GLY A 63 9.20 -15.62 3.27
CA GLY A 63 8.42 -15.37 2.08
C GLY A 63 6.94 -15.75 2.22
N SER A 64 6.55 -16.37 3.30
CA SER A 64 5.19 -16.89 3.51
C SER A 64 4.15 -15.77 3.54
N ILE A 65 4.42 -14.67 4.27
CA ILE A 65 3.50 -13.53 4.35
C ILE A 65 3.42 -12.81 3.01
N ALA A 66 4.56 -12.61 2.35
CA ALA A 66 4.59 -12.00 1.01
C ALA A 66 3.72 -12.78 0.02
N ASP A 67 3.85 -14.10 0.01
CA ASP A 67 3.06 -14.96 -0.86
C ASP A 67 1.57 -14.87 -0.56
N LYS A 68 1.22 -14.84 0.72
CA LYS A 68 -0.19 -14.70 1.15
C LYS A 68 -0.79 -13.36 0.77
N VAL A 69 -0.04 -12.27 0.94
CA VAL A 69 -0.46 -10.93 0.54
C VAL A 69 -0.75 -10.90 -0.97
N ARG A 70 0.14 -11.46 -1.77
CA ARG A 70 0.01 -11.47 -3.23
C ARG A 70 -1.10 -12.38 -3.71
N LEU A 71 -1.29 -13.52 -3.06
CA LEU A 71 -2.43 -14.39 -3.34
C LEU A 71 -3.74 -13.69 -3.02
N TRP A 72 -3.84 -13.08 -1.84
CA TRP A 72 -5.02 -12.32 -1.45
C TRP A 72 -5.30 -11.21 -2.46
N ALA A 73 -4.27 -10.48 -2.90
CA ALA A 73 -4.41 -9.41 -3.88
C ALA A 73 -4.98 -9.93 -5.21
N SER A 74 -4.52 -11.10 -5.66
CA SER A 74 -4.99 -11.69 -6.92
C SER A 74 -6.47 -12.10 -6.85
N GLU A 75 -6.99 -12.33 -5.65
CA GLU A 75 -8.39 -12.69 -5.43
C GLU A 75 -9.32 -11.46 -5.37
N GLN A 76 -8.75 -10.25 -5.31
CA GLN A 76 -9.52 -8.99 -5.20
C GLN A 76 -9.81 -8.38 -6.57
N GLU A 77 -10.34 -9.18 -7.47
CA GLU A 77 -10.57 -8.77 -8.84
C GLU A 77 -11.40 -7.48 -8.95
N GLY A 78 -10.89 -6.50 -9.69
CA GLY A 78 -11.58 -5.23 -9.91
C GLY A 78 -11.54 -4.23 -8.75
N ARG A 79 -10.93 -4.60 -7.62
CA ARG A 79 -10.88 -3.73 -6.44
C ARG A 79 -9.81 -2.65 -6.53
N PHE A 80 -8.69 -2.97 -7.16
CA PHE A 80 -7.53 -2.07 -7.27
C PHE A 80 -7.26 -1.71 -8.72
N ARG A 81 -6.76 -0.50 -8.95
CA ARG A 81 -6.31 -0.09 -10.27
C ARG A 81 -5.09 -0.89 -10.70
N ALA A 82 -4.19 -1.18 -9.76
CA ALA A 82 -3.06 -2.08 -9.96
C ALA A 82 -2.53 -2.57 -8.62
N VAL A 83 -1.85 -3.71 -8.65
CA VAL A 83 -1.08 -4.25 -7.52
C VAL A 83 0.35 -4.42 -8.02
N ILE A 84 1.30 -3.76 -7.37
CA ILE A 84 2.68 -3.70 -7.81
C ILE A 84 3.57 -4.37 -6.76
N PRO A 85 4.11 -5.57 -7.05
CA PRO A 85 5.12 -6.16 -6.17
C PRO A 85 6.34 -5.24 -6.09
N GLY A 86 6.98 -5.19 -4.94
CA GLY A 86 8.12 -4.28 -4.73
C GLY A 86 9.28 -4.51 -5.67
N GLU A 87 9.50 -5.76 -6.10
CA GLU A 87 10.53 -6.08 -7.09
C GLU A 87 10.22 -5.52 -8.47
N ASP A 88 8.94 -5.23 -8.76
CA ASP A 88 8.48 -4.63 -10.03
C ASP A 88 8.25 -3.13 -9.93
N TYR A 89 8.50 -2.55 -8.76
CA TYR A 89 8.31 -1.12 -8.54
C TYR A 89 9.48 -0.33 -9.12
N SER A 90 9.41 -0.08 -10.42
CA SER A 90 10.51 0.52 -11.17
C SER A 90 10.00 1.33 -12.37
N ALA A 91 10.93 2.06 -12.98
CA ALA A 91 10.67 2.84 -14.21
C ALA A 91 10.27 1.97 -15.40
N PHE A 92 10.49 0.66 -15.31
CA PHE A 92 10.12 -0.29 -16.36
C PHE A 92 8.70 -0.85 -16.17
N ASN A 93 8.06 -0.56 -15.05
CA ASN A 93 6.69 -0.99 -14.78
C ASN A 93 5.72 0.13 -15.11
N ARG A 94 4.83 -0.13 -16.06
CA ARG A 94 3.86 0.86 -16.54
C ARG A 94 2.95 1.39 -15.44
N ASP A 95 2.43 0.49 -14.61
CA ASP A 95 1.51 0.87 -13.53
C ASP A 95 2.22 1.68 -12.46
N ALA A 96 3.46 1.33 -12.13
CA ALA A 96 4.28 2.08 -11.18
C ALA A 96 4.51 3.51 -11.66
N VAL A 97 4.89 3.67 -12.93
CA VAL A 97 5.11 4.99 -13.51
C VAL A 97 3.83 5.82 -13.51
N SER A 98 2.71 5.23 -13.93
CA SER A 98 1.42 5.93 -13.98
C SER A 98 0.94 6.33 -12.60
N MET A 99 1.02 5.43 -11.63
CA MET A 99 0.64 5.73 -10.25
C MET A 99 1.48 6.87 -9.68
N ARG A 100 2.79 6.79 -9.84
CA ARG A 100 3.71 7.81 -9.32
C ARG A 100 3.48 9.18 -9.92
N SER A 101 3.02 9.24 -11.17
CA SER A 101 2.71 10.52 -11.83
C SER A 101 1.59 11.29 -11.13
N GLU A 102 0.71 10.59 -10.39
CA GLU A 102 -0.38 11.20 -9.65
C GLU A 102 0.03 11.65 -8.24
N LEU A 103 1.19 11.24 -7.75
CA LEU A 103 1.63 11.56 -6.39
C LEU A 103 2.19 12.98 -6.29
N SER A 104 1.83 13.69 -5.21
CA SER A 104 2.37 15.01 -4.92
C SER A 104 3.83 14.95 -4.51
N ASN A 105 4.22 13.94 -3.73
CA ASN A 105 5.60 13.69 -3.34
C ASN A 105 6.06 12.39 -3.97
N LYS A 106 7.08 12.48 -4.84
CA LYS A 106 7.60 11.34 -5.58
C LYS A 106 8.87 10.74 -4.95
N LYS A 107 9.29 11.24 -3.80
CA LYS A 107 10.45 10.67 -3.09
C LYS A 107 10.07 9.32 -2.50
N ASP A 108 10.74 8.28 -2.95
CA ASP A 108 10.50 6.93 -2.47
C ASP A 108 11.75 6.09 -2.70
N ARG A 109 12.39 5.68 -1.61
CA ARG A 109 13.63 4.88 -1.66
C ARG A 109 13.43 3.50 -2.28
N ASP A 110 12.19 2.99 -2.29
CA ASP A 110 11.90 1.66 -2.82
C ASP A 110 11.74 1.66 -4.34
N PHE A 111 11.51 2.82 -4.93
CA PHE A 111 11.39 2.92 -6.39
C PHE A 111 12.74 2.61 -7.06
N ASN A 112 12.74 1.67 -7.98
CA ASN A 112 13.93 1.13 -8.67
C ASN A 112 14.87 0.28 -7.79
N ASN A 113 14.48 -0.04 -6.56
CA ASN A 113 15.33 -0.80 -5.63
C ASN A 113 14.97 -2.28 -5.50
N ARG A 114 13.96 -2.74 -6.23
CA ARG A 114 13.54 -4.15 -6.25
C ARG A 114 13.38 -4.75 -4.85
N ASN A 115 12.61 -4.09 -4.00
CA ASN A 115 12.38 -4.55 -2.64
C ASN A 115 11.25 -5.60 -2.59
N PRO A 116 11.54 -6.90 -2.44
CA PRO A 116 10.49 -7.93 -2.39
C PRO A 116 9.73 -7.95 -1.06
N GLY A 117 10.15 -7.15 -0.09
CA GLY A 117 9.48 -7.04 1.23
C GLY A 117 8.28 -6.11 1.23
N ILE A 118 7.91 -5.54 0.09
CA ILE A 118 6.76 -4.63 -0.02
C ILE A 118 5.85 -5.02 -1.18
N THR A 119 4.60 -4.59 -1.09
CA THR A 119 3.63 -4.64 -2.19
C THR A 119 2.84 -3.33 -2.16
N ILE A 120 2.63 -2.73 -3.34
CA ILE A 120 1.93 -1.46 -3.45
C ILE A 120 0.58 -1.69 -4.11
N PHE A 121 -0.46 -1.14 -3.48
CA PHE A 121 -1.84 -1.21 -3.97
C PHE A 121 -2.25 0.17 -4.47
N TRP A 122 -2.54 0.29 -5.73
CA TRP A 122 -3.09 1.50 -6.33
C TRP A 122 -4.60 1.46 -6.20
N LEU A 123 -5.14 2.31 -5.34
CA LEU A 123 -6.56 2.28 -4.95
C LEU A 123 -7.53 2.82 -6.01
#